data_bfa0b4ad972fbacf5320245afa5dde9c
#
_entry.id   bfa0b4ad972fbacf5320245afa5dde9c
#
_cell.length_a   1.000
_cell.length_b   1.000
_cell.length_c   1.000
_cell.angle_alpha   90.00
_cell.angle_beta   90.00
_cell.angle_gamma   90.00
#
_symmetry.space_group_name_H-M   'P 1'
#
loop_
_entity.id
_entity.type
_entity.pdbx_description
1 polymer ?
#
loop_
_entity_poly.entity_id
_entity_poly.type
_entity_poly.pdbx_seq_one_letter_code
_entity_poly.pdbx_strand_id
1 'polypeptide(L)'
;MKEKPQTPSGKPKSLPSISGTVDLKPGRQDTLEAALGRASQLLKTRKLADFKTEIAKAQKLGAHDPRTLHLLGLYEFETRNTVAAARLIKQALSLDPKNAAMQHNLAAVLISLGRFADAEVLLLSAIAQKPDYAEAFHTLAPIRKFKQGDPLIPQMEAGLKKPNLSAVDVSFYAFALAKALDDIGAYEKAWPALERGNAAMPTLFKPDREAEAVGEVEKLVTKERLQALAPYGHQSQAPVLVVGMPRSGTTLLESVLAEHPQIYGAGEMTSLGGIGRMMSDRLGISQSKIGFAQAIAQTEPKHVYAAGLGYLNSLRKETDSWFDHCIDKLPDNSFALGFAAAIVPNAKVIHIMRHPLDVMLSIYFQRFTTVQYGFDPKHILSHWSSYQRAMAHWRRTLPHEMIELRYENLVQDTTFAQTYLWDRLGLTQQVDHVPAATEIKQQRTASRYQVKQPVYQSSKEKFRRYETQMSAFIKGMGGMEAIEAEVAAQEARCALRQAAAQTGD
;
A
#
# COMPACT_ATOMS: atom_id res chain seq x y z
N MET A 1 45.92 -4.79 -13.92
CA MET A 1 44.74 -5.64 -13.63
C MET A 1 44.12 -5.14 -12.35
N LYS A 2 43.00 -4.44 -12.42
CA LYS A 2 42.22 -3.97 -11.26
C LYS A 2 40.88 -4.64 -11.34
N GLU A 3 40.57 -5.46 -10.36
CA GLU A 3 39.31 -6.18 -10.22
C GLU A 3 38.17 -5.19 -10.03
N LYS A 4 37.06 -5.42 -10.74
CA LYS A 4 35.79 -4.71 -10.59
C LYS A 4 35.03 -5.32 -9.40
N PRO A 5 34.44 -4.54 -8.50
CA PRO A 5 33.58 -5.06 -7.46
C PRO A 5 32.24 -5.54 -8.03
N GLN A 6 31.86 -6.77 -7.69
CA GLN A 6 30.57 -7.36 -7.99
C GLN A 6 29.47 -6.67 -7.14
N THR A 7 28.42 -6.22 -7.81
CA THR A 7 27.21 -5.69 -7.17
C THR A 7 26.31 -6.85 -6.70
N PRO A 8 25.82 -6.87 -5.46
CA PRO A 8 24.82 -7.85 -5.04
C PRO A 8 23.43 -7.45 -5.51
N SER A 9 22.83 -8.27 -6.38
CA SER A 9 21.42 -8.17 -6.76
C SER A 9 20.51 -8.71 -5.65
N GLY A 10 20.12 -7.86 -4.71
CA GLY A 10 19.16 -8.19 -3.65
C GLY A 10 17.75 -7.76 -4.04
N LYS A 11 16.87 -8.72 -4.35
CA LYS A 11 15.42 -8.50 -4.45
C LYS A 11 14.78 -8.44 -3.05
N PRO A 12 13.72 -7.64 -2.83
CA PRO A 12 13.10 -7.52 -1.51
C PRO A 12 12.40 -8.82 -1.10
N LYS A 13 12.71 -9.28 0.12
CA LYS A 13 12.07 -10.42 0.78
C LYS A 13 10.89 -9.92 1.61
N SER A 14 9.70 -10.46 1.40
CA SER A 14 8.64 -10.40 2.40
C SER A 14 7.60 -11.49 2.18
N LEU A 15 7.75 -12.58 2.91
CA LEU A 15 6.71 -13.56 3.25
C LEU A 15 7.06 -14.12 4.62
N PRO A 16 6.06 -14.61 5.42
CA PRO A 16 6.31 -15.16 6.74
C PRO A 16 7.39 -16.25 6.73
N SER A 17 8.25 -16.24 7.73
CA SER A 17 9.35 -17.18 7.83
C SER A 17 8.85 -18.60 8.16
N ILE A 18 9.01 -19.54 7.21
CA ILE A 18 8.94 -20.95 7.50
C ILE A 18 10.37 -21.37 7.87
N SER A 19 10.64 -21.59 9.14
CA SER A 19 11.95 -22.08 9.61
C SER A 19 12.14 -23.56 9.26
N GLY A 20 13.12 -23.86 8.44
CA GLY A 20 13.55 -25.21 8.08
C GLY A 20 14.37 -25.18 6.78
N THR A 21 15.68 -25.16 6.86
CA THR A 21 16.57 -25.36 5.72
C THR A 21 16.74 -26.87 5.48
N VAL A 22 16.40 -27.32 4.28
CA VAL A 22 16.69 -28.70 3.83
C VAL A 22 17.69 -28.61 2.68
N ASP A 23 18.89 -29.16 2.88
CA ASP A 23 19.91 -29.35 1.86
C ASP A 23 19.44 -30.38 0.81
N LEU A 24 19.32 -30.00 -0.44
CA LEU A 24 18.85 -30.84 -1.52
C LEU A 24 20.02 -31.45 -2.31
N LYS A 25 20.26 -32.76 -2.17
CA LYS A 25 21.11 -33.54 -3.09
C LYS A 25 20.31 -34.05 -4.28
N PRO A 26 20.84 -33.99 -5.54
CA PRO A 26 20.12 -34.51 -6.72
C PRO A 26 20.12 -36.06 -6.71
N GLY A 27 18.94 -36.67 -6.95
CA GLY A 27 18.82 -38.10 -7.24
C GLY A 27 17.98 -38.95 -6.26
N ARG A 28 17.15 -38.35 -5.35
CA ARG A 28 16.20 -39.10 -4.52
C ARG A 28 14.78 -39.02 -5.07
N GLN A 29 14.03 -40.15 -4.95
CA GLN A 29 12.57 -40.19 -5.16
C GLN A 29 11.91 -38.96 -4.51
N ASP A 30 10.94 -38.37 -5.20
CA ASP A 30 10.16 -37.25 -4.64
C ASP A 30 9.49 -37.72 -3.33
N THR A 31 10.02 -37.27 -2.22
CA THR A 31 9.38 -37.43 -0.90
C THR A 31 8.48 -36.22 -0.65
N LEU A 32 7.46 -36.43 0.19
CA LEU A 32 6.57 -35.32 0.60
C LEU A 32 7.36 -34.14 1.15
N GLU A 33 8.37 -34.39 1.99
CA GLU A 33 9.26 -33.35 2.55
C GLU A 33 9.97 -32.53 1.47
N ALA A 34 10.55 -33.21 0.49
CA ALA A 34 11.25 -32.52 -0.61
C ALA A 34 10.32 -31.69 -1.49
N ALA A 35 9.12 -32.20 -1.82
CA ALA A 35 8.11 -31.47 -2.58
C ALA A 35 7.59 -30.24 -1.81
N LEU A 36 7.30 -30.38 -0.51
CA LEU A 36 6.88 -29.26 0.36
C LEU A 36 7.96 -28.21 0.50
N GLY A 37 9.22 -28.60 0.66
CA GLY A 37 10.36 -27.69 0.74
C GLY A 37 10.51 -26.84 -0.53
N ARG A 38 10.44 -27.47 -1.72
CA ARG A 38 10.49 -26.78 -3.02
C ARG A 38 9.27 -25.87 -3.19
N ALA A 39 8.06 -26.36 -2.93
CA ALA A 39 6.84 -25.56 -3.02
C ALA A 39 6.91 -24.33 -2.09
N SER A 40 7.35 -24.48 -0.85
CA SER A 40 7.55 -23.38 0.09
C SER A 40 8.50 -22.32 -0.46
N GLN A 41 9.64 -22.73 -1.02
CA GLN A 41 10.61 -21.81 -1.60
C GLN A 41 10.07 -21.07 -2.83
N LEU A 42 9.30 -21.77 -3.70
CA LEU A 42 8.67 -21.18 -4.88
C LEU A 42 7.61 -20.15 -4.50
N LEU A 43 6.83 -20.43 -3.46
CA LEU A 43 5.84 -19.50 -2.94
C LEU A 43 6.53 -18.23 -2.36
N LYS A 44 7.60 -18.39 -1.56
CA LYS A 44 8.40 -17.27 -1.04
C LYS A 44 8.99 -16.40 -2.14
N THR A 45 9.39 -17.00 -3.26
CA THR A 45 9.96 -16.29 -4.41
C THR A 45 8.92 -15.84 -5.43
N ARG A 46 7.63 -16.05 -5.13
CA ARG A 46 6.47 -15.73 -6.00
C ARG A 46 6.51 -16.37 -7.40
N LYS A 47 7.17 -17.50 -7.52
CA LYS A 47 7.15 -18.31 -8.75
C LYS A 47 5.89 -19.18 -8.77
N LEU A 48 4.73 -18.55 -8.93
CA LEU A 48 3.43 -19.18 -8.74
C LEU A 48 3.12 -20.28 -9.78
N ALA A 49 3.63 -20.19 -11.00
CA ALA A 49 3.46 -21.24 -12.02
C ALA A 49 4.20 -22.52 -11.61
N ASP A 50 5.48 -22.37 -11.19
CA ASP A 50 6.30 -23.51 -10.76
C ASP A 50 5.77 -24.11 -9.44
N PHE A 51 5.24 -23.26 -8.55
CA PHE A 51 4.58 -23.69 -7.31
C PHE A 51 3.44 -24.68 -7.59
N LYS A 52 2.56 -24.41 -8.59
CA LYS A 52 1.47 -25.32 -8.96
C LYS A 52 1.95 -26.73 -9.28
N THR A 53 3.07 -26.81 -9.96
CA THR A 53 3.67 -28.11 -10.33
C THR A 53 4.20 -28.85 -9.11
N GLU A 54 4.92 -28.17 -8.22
CA GLU A 54 5.50 -28.80 -7.03
C GLU A 54 4.44 -29.15 -5.97
N ILE A 55 3.45 -28.29 -5.75
CA ILE A 55 2.39 -28.59 -4.78
C ILE A 55 1.49 -29.73 -5.25
N ALA A 56 1.30 -29.92 -6.57
CA ALA A 56 0.59 -31.07 -7.11
C ALA A 56 1.30 -32.41 -6.82
N LYS A 57 2.65 -32.40 -6.78
CA LYS A 57 3.43 -33.58 -6.33
C LYS A 57 3.22 -33.84 -4.84
N ALA A 58 3.28 -32.80 -4.00
CA ALA A 58 3.00 -32.92 -2.57
C ALA A 58 1.57 -33.44 -2.30
N GLN A 59 0.57 -33.00 -3.07
CA GLN A 59 -0.80 -33.49 -2.97
C GLN A 59 -0.93 -34.99 -3.30
N LYS A 60 -0.20 -35.50 -4.30
CA LYS A 60 -0.19 -36.94 -4.61
C LYS A 60 0.43 -37.78 -3.50
N LEU A 61 1.41 -37.23 -2.79
CA LEU A 61 2.14 -37.91 -1.71
C LEU A 61 1.47 -37.77 -0.34
N GLY A 62 0.67 -36.71 -0.14
CA GLY A 62 0.03 -36.43 1.13
C GLY A 62 -1.03 -35.32 1.00
N ALA A 63 -2.18 -35.62 0.37
CA ALA A 63 -3.26 -34.65 0.16
C ALA A 63 -3.83 -34.08 1.46
N HIS A 64 -3.84 -34.87 2.53
CA HIS A 64 -4.37 -34.51 3.85
C HIS A 64 -3.27 -34.12 4.85
N ASP A 65 -1.99 -34.04 4.41
CA ASP A 65 -0.94 -33.52 5.28
C ASP A 65 -1.21 -32.03 5.59
N PRO A 66 -1.19 -31.63 6.88
CA PRO A 66 -1.52 -30.25 7.26
C PRO A 66 -0.61 -29.21 6.59
N ARG A 67 0.63 -29.55 6.28
CA ARG A 67 1.59 -28.66 5.59
C ARG A 67 1.21 -28.48 4.12
N THR A 68 0.72 -29.54 3.45
CA THR A 68 0.21 -29.47 2.06
C THR A 68 -1.00 -28.51 2.00
N LEU A 69 -1.99 -28.71 2.88
CA LEU A 69 -3.18 -27.87 2.96
C LEU A 69 -2.83 -26.42 3.30
N HIS A 70 -1.88 -26.21 4.21
CA HIS A 70 -1.40 -24.88 4.59
C HIS A 70 -0.76 -24.14 3.40
N LEU A 71 0.17 -24.79 2.68
CA LEU A 71 0.82 -24.17 1.50
C LEU A 71 -0.18 -23.87 0.38
N LEU A 72 -1.16 -24.74 0.15
CA LEU A 72 -2.27 -24.47 -0.76
C LEU A 72 -3.08 -23.25 -0.30
N GLY A 73 -3.39 -23.15 0.99
CA GLY A 73 -4.09 -21.99 1.53
C GLY A 73 -3.30 -20.69 1.37
N LEU A 74 -1.99 -20.72 1.57
CA LEU A 74 -1.12 -19.56 1.33
C LEU A 74 -1.08 -19.18 -0.16
N TYR A 75 -1.08 -20.15 -1.06
CA TYR A 75 -1.17 -19.91 -2.50
C TYR A 75 -2.50 -19.24 -2.87
N GLU A 76 -3.62 -19.76 -2.37
CA GLU A 76 -4.95 -19.15 -2.58
C GLU A 76 -4.99 -17.71 -2.06
N PHE A 77 -4.32 -17.44 -0.94
CA PHE A 77 -4.20 -16.08 -0.41
C PHE A 77 -3.38 -15.16 -1.31
N GLU A 78 -2.26 -15.65 -1.87
CA GLU A 78 -1.45 -14.88 -2.82
C GLU A 78 -2.19 -14.61 -4.14
N THR A 79 -3.05 -15.54 -4.55
CA THR A 79 -3.87 -15.41 -5.77
C THR A 79 -5.23 -14.73 -5.54
N ARG A 80 -5.42 -14.09 -4.38
CA ARG A 80 -6.61 -13.32 -3.99
C ARG A 80 -7.88 -14.14 -3.74
N ASN A 81 -7.78 -15.46 -3.63
CA ASN A 81 -8.90 -16.32 -3.24
C ASN A 81 -8.95 -16.52 -1.71
N THR A 82 -9.27 -15.44 -0.98
CA THR A 82 -9.14 -15.40 0.50
C THR A 82 -10.11 -16.35 1.19
N VAL A 83 -11.29 -16.62 0.61
CA VAL A 83 -12.26 -17.54 1.18
C VAL A 83 -11.72 -18.99 1.12
N ALA A 84 -11.17 -19.40 -0.03
CA ALA A 84 -10.52 -20.69 -0.17
C ALA A 84 -9.29 -20.79 0.73
N ALA A 85 -8.48 -19.73 0.84
CA ALA A 85 -7.35 -19.66 1.74
C ALA A 85 -7.76 -19.93 3.20
N ALA A 86 -8.78 -19.22 3.70
CA ALA A 86 -9.28 -19.40 5.05
C ALA A 86 -9.74 -20.85 5.31
N ARG A 87 -10.48 -21.44 4.36
CA ARG A 87 -10.97 -22.81 4.46
C ARG A 87 -9.80 -23.81 4.54
N LEU A 88 -8.82 -23.70 3.65
CA LEU A 88 -7.68 -24.63 3.58
C LEU A 88 -6.77 -24.52 4.82
N ILE A 89 -6.45 -23.31 5.26
CA ILE A 89 -5.60 -23.14 6.45
C ILE A 89 -6.36 -23.58 7.72
N LYS A 90 -7.67 -23.32 7.81
CA LYS A 90 -8.50 -23.83 8.90
C LYS A 90 -8.52 -25.36 8.95
N GLN A 91 -8.61 -26.01 7.79
CA GLN A 91 -8.52 -27.47 7.68
C GLN A 91 -7.13 -27.98 8.09
N ALA A 92 -6.04 -27.33 7.66
CA ALA A 92 -4.70 -27.65 8.10
C ALA A 92 -4.54 -27.53 9.63
N LEU A 93 -5.07 -26.44 10.20
CA LEU A 93 -5.01 -26.17 11.63
C LEU A 93 -5.84 -27.18 12.45
N SER A 94 -6.92 -27.74 11.90
CA SER A 94 -7.68 -28.81 12.59
C SER A 94 -6.89 -30.11 12.75
N LEU A 95 -5.90 -30.33 11.88
CA LEU A 95 -4.98 -31.48 11.93
C LEU A 95 -3.73 -31.21 12.78
N ASP A 96 -3.33 -29.97 12.93
CA ASP A 96 -2.19 -29.54 13.76
C ASP A 96 -2.57 -28.26 14.56
N PRO A 97 -3.42 -28.39 15.62
CA PRO A 97 -4.00 -27.24 16.31
C PRO A 97 -3.00 -26.33 17.05
N LYS A 98 -1.82 -26.86 17.40
CA LYS A 98 -0.79 -26.13 18.15
C LYS A 98 0.25 -25.43 17.25
N ASN A 99 0.05 -25.43 15.95
CA ASN A 99 0.99 -24.81 15.00
C ASN A 99 0.85 -23.29 14.99
N ALA A 100 1.74 -22.60 15.68
CA ALA A 100 1.74 -21.14 15.77
C ALA A 100 1.81 -20.43 14.40
N ALA A 101 2.54 -21.01 13.43
CA ALA A 101 2.65 -20.44 12.09
C ALA A 101 1.33 -20.56 11.31
N MET A 102 0.62 -21.68 11.42
CA MET A 102 -0.70 -21.84 10.81
C MET A 102 -1.74 -20.94 11.46
N GLN A 103 -1.71 -20.77 12.79
CA GLN A 103 -2.56 -19.84 13.53
C GLN A 103 -2.33 -18.41 13.07
N HIS A 104 -1.07 -17.96 12.96
CA HIS A 104 -0.70 -16.65 12.48
C HIS A 104 -1.17 -16.41 11.04
N ASN A 105 -0.93 -17.37 10.13
CA ASN A 105 -1.30 -17.22 8.73
C ASN A 105 -2.83 -17.23 8.53
N LEU A 106 -3.57 -18.04 9.30
CA LEU A 106 -5.04 -17.98 9.30
C LEU A 106 -5.53 -16.61 9.80
N ALA A 107 -4.91 -16.09 10.86
CA ALA A 107 -5.24 -14.76 11.37
C ALA A 107 -5.01 -13.66 10.31
N ALA A 108 -3.90 -13.71 9.57
CA ALA A 108 -3.64 -12.76 8.47
C ALA A 108 -4.73 -12.83 7.38
N VAL A 109 -5.19 -14.02 7.04
CA VAL A 109 -6.31 -14.23 6.10
C VAL A 109 -7.62 -13.66 6.67
N LEU A 110 -7.93 -13.95 7.96
CA LEU A 110 -9.14 -13.45 8.63
C LEU A 110 -9.15 -11.91 8.74
N ILE A 111 -7.99 -11.28 8.98
CA ILE A 111 -7.84 -9.82 8.93
C ILE A 111 -8.23 -9.28 7.54
N SER A 112 -7.84 -9.96 6.47
CA SER A 112 -8.24 -9.56 5.12
C SER A 112 -9.74 -9.66 4.88
N LEU A 113 -10.40 -10.63 5.54
CA LEU A 113 -11.86 -10.80 5.52
C LEU A 113 -12.60 -9.85 6.48
N GLY A 114 -11.87 -9.06 7.30
CA GLY A 114 -12.45 -8.17 8.31
C GLY A 114 -12.89 -8.89 9.60
N ARG A 115 -12.52 -10.15 9.77
CA ARG A 115 -12.83 -10.96 10.96
C ARG A 115 -11.78 -10.75 12.06
N PHE A 116 -11.72 -9.52 12.58
CA PHE A 116 -10.65 -9.09 13.49
C PHE A 116 -10.68 -9.82 14.83
N ALA A 117 -11.85 -10.06 15.40
CA ALA A 117 -11.98 -10.76 16.68
C ALA A 117 -11.46 -12.20 16.59
N ASP A 118 -11.80 -12.91 15.52
CA ASP A 118 -11.32 -14.28 15.31
C ASP A 118 -9.80 -14.30 15.09
N ALA A 119 -9.27 -13.32 14.36
CA ALA A 119 -7.85 -13.18 14.13
C ALA A 119 -7.08 -12.90 15.43
N GLU A 120 -7.60 -12.04 16.30
CA GLU A 120 -7.01 -11.73 17.60
C GLU A 120 -6.87 -12.99 18.46
N VAL A 121 -7.90 -13.82 18.54
CA VAL A 121 -7.86 -15.11 19.29
C VAL A 121 -6.74 -16.01 18.78
N LEU A 122 -6.60 -16.15 17.46
CA LEU A 122 -5.56 -16.97 16.86
C LEU A 122 -4.15 -16.42 17.10
N LEU A 123 -3.98 -15.11 17.04
CA LEU A 123 -2.68 -14.46 17.29
C LEU A 123 -2.26 -14.57 18.75
N LEU A 124 -3.19 -14.43 19.69
CA LEU A 124 -2.94 -14.65 21.10
C LEU A 124 -2.55 -16.11 21.38
N SER A 125 -3.23 -17.06 20.73
CA SER A 125 -2.86 -18.48 20.79
C SER A 125 -1.48 -18.74 20.20
N ALA A 126 -1.15 -18.14 19.05
CA ALA A 126 0.17 -18.29 18.42
C ALA A 126 1.28 -17.74 19.32
N ILE A 127 1.07 -16.59 19.97
CA ILE A 127 2.01 -15.99 20.93
C ILE A 127 2.16 -16.88 22.16
N ALA A 128 1.07 -17.47 22.68
CA ALA A 128 1.13 -18.40 23.81
C ALA A 128 1.92 -19.68 23.47
N GLN A 129 1.76 -20.23 22.25
CA GLN A 129 2.53 -21.39 21.77
C GLN A 129 4.01 -21.06 21.50
N LYS A 130 4.27 -19.86 21.01
CA LYS A 130 5.61 -19.39 20.67
C LYS A 130 5.81 -17.95 21.18
N PRO A 131 6.23 -17.76 22.45
CA PRO A 131 6.36 -16.44 23.08
C PRO A 131 7.40 -15.52 22.43
N ASP A 132 8.25 -16.04 21.55
CA ASP A 132 9.24 -15.27 20.77
C ASP A 132 8.83 -15.07 19.31
N TYR A 133 7.54 -15.19 18.98
CA TYR A 133 7.04 -15.00 17.63
C TYR A 133 6.80 -13.50 17.34
N ALA A 134 7.88 -12.75 17.06
CA ALA A 134 7.86 -11.32 16.83
C ALA A 134 6.81 -10.87 15.79
N GLU A 135 6.68 -11.62 14.70
CA GLU A 135 5.73 -11.31 13.62
C GLU A 135 4.27 -11.38 14.09
N ALA A 136 3.94 -12.30 15.02
CA ALA A 136 2.59 -12.42 15.58
C ALA A 136 2.20 -11.18 16.41
N PHE A 137 3.14 -10.62 17.20
CA PHE A 137 2.92 -9.35 17.90
C PHE A 137 2.68 -8.20 16.92
N HIS A 138 3.46 -8.13 15.84
CA HIS A 138 3.29 -7.09 14.82
C HIS A 138 1.95 -7.21 14.09
N THR A 139 1.51 -8.42 13.78
CA THR A 139 0.21 -8.66 13.12
C THR A 139 -0.96 -8.38 14.05
N LEU A 140 -0.81 -8.62 15.35
CA LEU A 140 -1.81 -8.35 16.39
C LEU A 140 -1.97 -6.84 16.66
N ALA A 141 -0.86 -6.10 16.69
CA ALA A 141 -0.85 -4.72 17.15
C ALA A 141 -1.86 -3.79 16.45
N PRO A 142 -2.06 -3.82 15.11
CA PRO A 142 -3.03 -2.97 14.43
C PRO A 142 -4.50 -3.28 14.75
N ILE A 143 -4.83 -4.53 15.11
CA ILE A 143 -6.22 -4.98 15.32
C ILE A 143 -6.64 -4.99 16.79
N ARG A 144 -5.69 -4.75 17.71
CA ARG A 144 -5.90 -4.69 19.15
C ARG A 144 -5.76 -3.26 19.67
N LYS A 145 -6.65 -2.84 20.56
CA LYS A 145 -6.48 -1.63 21.36
C LYS A 145 -5.85 -2.00 22.70
N PHE A 146 -4.59 -1.62 22.89
CA PHE A 146 -3.86 -1.89 24.14
C PHE A 146 -4.33 -0.97 25.25
N LYS A 147 -4.26 -1.47 26.50
CA LYS A 147 -4.61 -0.72 27.72
C LYS A 147 -3.42 -0.71 28.68
N GLN A 148 -3.46 0.21 29.61
CA GLN A 148 -2.47 0.23 30.70
C GLN A 148 -2.46 -1.11 31.44
N GLY A 149 -1.26 -1.69 31.64
CA GLY A 149 -1.09 -3.01 32.27
C GLY A 149 -1.29 -4.22 31.33
N ASP A 150 -1.46 -4.02 30.02
CA ASP A 150 -1.56 -5.15 29.07
C ASP A 150 -0.28 -6.01 29.12
N PRO A 151 -0.41 -7.35 29.42
CA PRO A 151 0.73 -8.24 29.62
C PRO A 151 1.60 -8.44 28.36
N LEU A 152 1.10 -8.09 27.18
CA LEU A 152 1.88 -8.20 25.96
C LEU A 152 2.95 -7.09 25.83
N ILE A 153 2.77 -5.93 26.49
CA ILE A 153 3.74 -4.84 26.45
C ILE A 153 5.09 -5.29 27.05
N PRO A 154 5.16 -5.77 28.29
CA PRO A 154 6.43 -6.27 28.84
C PRO A 154 6.99 -7.47 28.09
N GLN A 155 6.16 -8.30 27.44
CA GLN A 155 6.63 -9.39 26.58
C GLN A 155 7.37 -8.85 25.33
N MET A 156 6.83 -7.83 24.67
CA MET A 156 7.49 -7.17 23.55
C MET A 156 8.80 -6.48 23.98
N GLU A 157 8.81 -5.81 25.13
CA GLU A 157 10.03 -5.20 25.69
C GLU A 157 11.12 -6.26 26.00
N ALA A 158 10.72 -7.39 26.59
CA ALA A 158 11.62 -8.51 26.84
C ALA A 158 12.11 -9.15 25.53
N GLY A 159 11.21 -9.27 24.53
CA GLY A 159 11.55 -9.73 23.20
C GLY A 159 12.65 -8.89 22.57
N LEU A 160 12.55 -7.56 22.62
CA LEU A 160 13.55 -6.63 22.09
C LEU A 160 14.91 -6.68 22.83
N LYS A 161 14.98 -7.20 24.04
CA LYS A 161 16.22 -7.33 24.83
C LYS A 161 16.97 -8.64 24.56
N LYS A 162 16.38 -9.58 23.81
CA LYS A 162 17.05 -10.86 23.50
C LYS A 162 18.32 -10.62 22.69
N PRO A 163 19.39 -11.38 22.97
CA PRO A 163 20.62 -11.32 22.17
C PRO A 163 20.38 -11.88 20.76
N ASN A 164 21.13 -11.41 19.79
CA ASN A 164 21.17 -11.93 18.42
C ASN A 164 19.85 -11.94 17.67
N LEU A 165 18.94 -10.97 17.96
CA LEU A 165 17.73 -10.78 17.18
C LEU A 165 18.07 -10.42 15.73
N SER A 166 17.34 -11.00 14.78
CA SER A 166 17.41 -10.53 13.40
C SER A 166 16.87 -9.10 13.29
N ALA A 167 17.37 -8.31 12.32
CA ALA A 167 16.85 -6.97 12.06
C ALA A 167 15.31 -7.01 11.77
N VAL A 168 14.85 -8.09 11.16
CA VAL A 168 13.42 -8.32 10.89
C VAL A 168 12.63 -8.46 12.20
N ASP A 169 13.10 -9.29 13.16
CA ASP A 169 12.41 -9.48 14.43
C ASP A 169 12.47 -8.21 15.29
N VAL A 170 13.62 -7.50 15.28
CA VAL A 170 13.70 -6.16 15.92
C VAL A 170 12.63 -5.25 15.37
N SER A 171 12.46 -5.19 14.04
CA SER A 171 11.44 -4.34 13.42
C SER A 171 10.02 -4.74 13.83
N PHE A 172 9.70 -6.04 13.86
CA PHE A 172 8.38 -6.51 14.27
C PHE A 172 8.04 -6.15 15.71
N TYR A 173 8.92 -6.46 16.66
CA TYR A 173 8.69 -6.11 18.06
C TYR A 173 8.60 -4.60 18.27
N ALA A 174 9.50 -3.84 17.65
CA ALA A 174 9.60 -2.41 17.88
C ALA A 174 8.39 -1.64 17.35
N PHE A 175 7.90 -1.95 16.15
CA PHE A 175 6.67 -1.35 15.62
C PHE A 175 5.43 -1.76 16.44
N ALA A 176 5.34 -3.03 16.86
CA ALA A 176 4.25 -3.48 17.71
C ALA A 176 4.26 -2.78 19.08
N LEU A 177 5.42 -2.66 19.71
CA LEU A 177 5.60 -1.97 20.98
C LEU A 177 5.30 -0.48 20.86
N ALA A 178 5.80 0.19 19.80
CA ALA A 178 5.52 1.61 19.57
C ALA A 178 4.01 1.87 19.47
N LYS A 179 3.29 1.02 18.74
CA LYS A 179 1.82 1.09 18.64
C LYS A 179 1.13 0.85 19.98
N ALA A 180 1.57 -0.14 20.74
CA ALA A 180 0.99 -0.43 22.05
C ALA A 180 1.21 0.71 23.06
N LEU A 181 2.40 1.31 23.03
CA LEU A 181 2.74 2.48 23.86
C LEU A 181 1.98 3.74 23.43
N ASP A 182 1.76 3.96 22.13
CA ASP A 182 0.90 5.01 21.59
C ASP A 182 -0.54 4.87 22.09
N ASP A 183 -1.08 3.64 22.10
CA ASP A 183 -2.43 3.37 22.58
C ASP A 183 -2.68 3.73 24.04
N ILE A 184 -1.67 3.54 24.89
CA ILE A 184 -1.75 3.85 26.32
C ILE A 184 -1.28 5.27 26.66
N GLY A 185 -0.95 6.10 25.65
CA GLY A 185 -0.51 7.48 25.83
C GLY A 185 0.95 7.64 26.29
N ALA A 186 1.75 6.57 26.28
CA ALA A 186 3.16 6.60 26.67
C ALA A 186 4.06 7.07 25.50
N TYR A 187 3.81 8.26 24.96
CA TYR A 187 4.40 8.76 23.72
C TYR A 187 5.93 8.88 23.77
N GLU A 188 6.48 9.27 24.91
CA GLU A 188 7.91 9.39 25.15
C GLU A 188 8.66 8.03 25.05
N LYS A 189 7.97 6.93 25.42
CA LYS A 189 8.50 5.57 25.28
C LYS A 189 8.21 5.00 23.90
N ALA A 190 7.11 5.40 23.26
CA ALA A 190 6.73 4.95 21.92
C ALA A 190 7.75 5.40 20.88
N TRP A 191 8.26 6.63 20.98
CA TRP A 191 9.17 7.18 19.96
C TRP A 191 10.51 6.44 19.87
N PRO A 192 11.26 6.17 20.96
CA PRO A 192 12.48 5.36 20.87
C PRO A 192 12.26 3.92 20.34
N ALA A 193 11.10 3.32 20.67
CA ALA A 193 10.75 2.03 20.10
C ALA A 193 10.57 2.14 18.57
N LEU A 194 9.91 3.20 18.12
CA LEU A 194 9.69 3.49 16.71
C LEU A 194 11.00 3.74 15.96
N GLU A 195 11.90 4.55 16.51
CA GLU A 195 13.23 4.80 15.95
C GLU A 195 14.02 3.50 15.80
N ARG A 196 14.00 2.63 16.82
CA ARG A 196 14.65 1.32 16.78
C ARG A 196 14.06 0.43 15.69
N GLY A 197 12.74 0.43 15.51
CA GLY A 197 12.04 -0.32 14.48
C GLY A 197 12.42 0.15 13.08
N ASN A 198 12.42 1.45 12.86
CA ASN A 198 12.80 2.07 11.60
C ASN A 198 14.27 1.84 11.26
N ALA A 199 15.18 1.99 12.23
CA ALA A 199 16.63 1.75 12.05
C ALA A 199 16.94 0.29 11.67
N ALA A 200 16.07 -0.67 12.02
CA ALA A 200 16.23 -2.07 11.65
C ALA A 200 15.74 -2.38 10.22
N MET A 201 15.10 -1.41 9.54
CA MET A 201 14.60 -1.60 8.18
C MET A 201 15.69 -1.29 7.14
N PRO A 202 15.77 -2.09 6.04
CA PRO A 202 16.71 -1.79 4.98
C PRO A 202 16.30 -0.52 4.24
N THR A 203 17.26 0.38 4.01
CA THR A 203 17.05 1.61 3.27
C THR A 203 17.66 1.48 1.87
N LEU A 204 16.80 1.35 0.85
CA LEU A 204 17.19 1.30 -0.56
C LEU A 204 16.81 2.59 -1.31
N PHE A 205 16.16 3.51 -0.63
CA PHE A 205 15.74 4.80 -1.20
C PHE A 205 16.95 5.67 -1.55
N LYS A 206 16.89 6.32 -2.68
CA LYS A 206 17.92 7.22 -3.21
C LYS A 206 17.30 8.58 -3.50
N PRO A 207 17.38 9.53 -2.55
CA PRO A 207 16.75 10.85 -2.67
C PRO A 207 17.13 11.59 -3.95
N ASP A 208 18.43 11.63 -4.27
CA ASP A 208 18.93 12.37 -5.43
C ASP A 208 18.37 11.83 -6.74
N ARG A 209 18.28 10.50 -6.88
CA ARG A 209 17.69 9.89 -8.09
C ARG A 209 16.21 10.20 -8.26
N GLU A 210 15.48 10.30 -7.15
CA GLU A 210 14.08 10.69 -7.21
C GLU A 210 13.94 12.16 -7.60
N ALA A 211 14.72 13.03 -6.98
CA ALA A 211 14.73 14.46 -7.29
C ALA A 211 15.14 14.74 -8.76
N GLU A 212 16.14 14.01 -9.27
CA GLU A 212 16.55 14.05 -10.68
C GLU A 212 15.41 13.62 -11.61
N ALA A 213 14.74 12.50 -11.28
CA ALA A 213 13.65 12.00 -12.10
C ALA A 213 12.44 12.95 -12.14
N VAL A 214 12.14 13.62 -11.01
CA VAL A 214 11.12 14.69 -10.98
C VAL A 214 11.57 15.87 -11.82
N GLY A 215 12.84 16.25 -11.79
CA GLY A 215 13.41 17.28 -12.66
C GLY A 215 13.29 16.94 -14.15
N GLU A 216 13.47 15.66 -14.53
CA GLU A 216 13.20 15.22 -15.90
C GLU A 216 11.71 15.35 -16.27
N VAL A 217 10.81 15.01 -15.36
CA VAL A 217 9.36 15.20 -15.56
C VAL A 217 9.05 16.67 -15.80
N GLU A 218 9.53 17.56 -14.95
CA GLU A 218 9.31 19.01 -15.06
C GLU A 218 9.83 19.59 -16.40
N LYS A 219 10.93 19.04 -16.92
CA LYS A 219 11.56 19.49 -18.15
C LYS A 219 10.91 18.92 -19.41
N LEU A 220 10.52 17.65 -19.40
CA LEU A 220 10.16 16.90 -20.62
C LEU A 220 8.66 16.72 -20.80
N VAL A 221 7.88 16.71 -19.72
CA VAL A 221 6.44 16.50 -19.77
C VAL A 221 5.73 17.85 -19.72
N THR A 222 5.70 18.53 -20.86
CA THR A 222 5.07 19.86 -20.99
C THR A 222 3.58 19.75 -21.33
N LYS A 223 2.84 20.82 -21.11
CA LYS A 223 1.43 20.94 -21.47
C LYS A 223 1.21 20.71 -22.97
N GLU A 224 2.07 21.31 -23.80
CA GLU A 224 2.03 21.19 -25.25
C GLU A 224 2.25 19.74 -25.69
N ARG A 225 3.20 19.05 -25.04
CA ARG A 225 3.45 17.64 -25.34
C ARG A 225 2.26 16.76 -24.98
N LEU A 226 1.65 16.97 -23.83
CA LEU A 226 0.44 16.23 -23.42
C LEU A 226 -0.74 16.52 -24.35
N GLN A 227 -0.95 17.79 -24.73
CA GLN A 227 -1.98 18.17 -25.69
C GLN A 227 -1.75 17.54 -27.06
N ALA A 228 -0.51 17.47 -27.53
CA ALA A 228 -0.17 16.82 -28.79
C ALA A 228 -0.41 15.30 -28.78
N LEU A 229 -0.30 14.64 -27.63
CA LEU A 229 -0.54 13.19 -27.48
C LEU A 229 -2.02 12.85 -27.20
N ALA A 230 -2.76 13.72 -26.53
CA ALA A 230 -4.14 13.48 -26.09
C ALA A 230 -5.09 12.96 -27.17
N PRO A 231 -5.09 13.47 -28.42
CA PRO A 231 -5.95 12.94 -29.49
C PRO A 231 -5.69 11.48 -29.84
N TYR A 232 -4.50 10.98 -29.56
CA TYR A 232 -4.06 9.62 -29.86
C TYR A 232 -4.20 8.67 -28.66
N GLY A 233 -4.54 9.21 -27.47
CA GLY A 233 -4.85 8.41 -26.28
C GLY A 233 -6.20 7.71 -26.43
N HIS A 234 -6.44 6.74 -25.54
CA HIS A 234 -7.75 6.10 -25.49
C HIS A 234 -8.77 7.01 -24.78
N GLN A 235 -9.86 7.36 -25.46
CA GLN A 235 -10.79 8.41 -25.04
C GLN A 235 -11.80 8.00 -23.94
N SER A 236 -11.59 6.88 -23.25
CA SER A 236 -12.45 6.44 -22.15
C SER A 236 -12.43 7.43 -20.98
N GLN A 237 -13.60 7.69 -20.41
CA GLN A 237 -13.77 8.45 -19.16
C GLN A 237 -13.87 7.55 -17.91
N ALA A 238 -13.85 6.22 -18.10
CA ALA A 238 -14.02 5.27 -17.01
C ALA A 238 -12.89 5.32 -15.94
N PRO A 239 -11.61 5.56 -16.26
CA PRO A 239 -10.58 5.59 -15.22
C PRO A 239 -10.70 6.81 -14.31
N VAL A 240 -10.63 6.55 -13.00
CA VAL A 240 -10.51 7.56 -11.95
C VAL A 240 -9.23 7.27 -11.15
N LEU A 241 -8.27 8.16 -11.23
CA LEU A 241 -6.99 8.05 -10.51
C LEU A 241 -7.13 8.74 -9.16
N VAL A 242 -7.09 7.97 -8.07
CA VAL A 242 -7.03 8.50 -6.71
C VAL A 242 -5.58 8.53 -6.25
N VAL A 243 -5.03 9.73 -6.11
CA VAL A 243 -3.63 9.96 -5.77
C VAL A 243 -3.47 10.80 -4.49
N GLY A 244 -2.29 10.77 -3.93
CA GLY A 244 -1.89 11.51 -2.73
C GLY A 244 -0.69 10.85 -2.07
N MET A 245 -0.18 11.42 -1.00
CA MET A 245 0.83 10.72 -0.20
C MET A 245 0.25 9.42 0.39
N PRO A 246 1.04 8.36 0.58
CA PRO A 246 0.62 7.26 1.46
C PRO A 246 0.15 7.82 2.79
N ARG A 247 -0.93 7.25 3.35
CA ARG A 247 -1.52 7.70 4.64
C ARG A 247 -2.27 9.05 4.59
N SER A 248 -2.48 9.64 3.44
CA SER A 248 -3.31 10.85 3.28
C SER A 248 -4.82 10.58 3.29
N GLY A 249 -5.27 9.31 3.27
CA GLY A 249 -6.70 8.96 3.26
C GLY A 249 -7.20 8.41 1.92
N THR A 250 -6.33 8.10 0.97
CA THR A 250 -6.69 7.55 -0.35
C THR A 250 -7.60 6.32 -0.28
N THR A 251 -7.40 5.44 0.72
CA THR A 251 -8.23 4.24 0.88
C THR A 251 -9.64 4.56 1.40
N LEU A 252 -9.77 5.55 2.31
CA LEU A 252 -11.07 6.04 2.75
C LEU A 252 -11.83 6.68 1.58
N LEU A 253 -11.15 7.52 0.82
CA LEU A 253 -11.74 8.18 -0.36
C LEU A 253 -12.23 7.16 -1.38
N GLU A 254 -11.43 6.12 -1.68
CA GLU A 254 -11.85 5.02 -2.56
C GLU A 254 -13.12 4.33 -2.04
N SER A 255 -13.19 4.03 -0.72
CA SER A 255 -14.35 3.36 -0.15
C SER A 255 -15.61 4.24 -0.18
N VAL A 256 -15.48 5.53 0.08
CA VAL A 256 -16.58 6.51 0.01
C VAL A 256 -17.12 6.63 -1.42
N LEU A 257 -16.25 6.69 -2.43
CA LEU A 257 -16.64 6.75 -3.82
C LEU A 257 -17.32 5.46 -4.29
N ALA A 258 -16.77 4.31 -3.91
CA ALA A 258 -17.24 2.99 -4.34
C ALA A 258 -18.56 2.54 -3.68
N GLU A 259 -19.17 3.37 -2.83
CA GLU A 259 -20.55 3.18 -2.39
C GLU A 259 -21.55 3.41 -3.53
N HIS A 260 -21.18 4.14 -4.59
CA HIS A 260 -22.01 4.28 -5.78
C HIS A 260 -21.95 3.00 -6.63
N PRO A 261 -23.11 2.43 -7.06
CA PRO A 261 -23.15 1.16 -7.78
C PRO A 261 -22.48 1.19 -9.16
N GLN A 262 -22.32 2.36 -9.77
CA GLN A 262 -21.61 2.56 -11.04
C GLN A 262 -20.11 2.82 -10.88
N ILE A 263 -19.58 2.77 -9.65
CA ILE A 263 -18.16 2.93 -9.37
C ILE A 263 -17.56 1.62 -8.85
N TYR A 264 -16.49 1.17 -9.49
CA TYR A 264 -15.70 0.03 -9.02
C TYR A 264 -14.37 0.48 -8.43
N GLY A 265 -14.07 0.10 -7.18
CA GLY A 265 -12.77 0.30 -6.54
C GLY A 265 -11.82 -0.84 -6.88
N ALA A 266 -10.84 -0.62 -7.77
CA ALA A 266 -9.86 -1.63 -8.15
C ALA A 266 -8.69 -1.76 -7.16
N GLY A 267 -8.59 -0.84 -6.19
CA GLY A 267 -7.49 -0.82 -5.23
C GLY A 267 -6.18 -0.31 -5.83
N GLU A 268 -5.06 -0.83 -5.31
CA GLU A 268 -3.71 -0.43 -5.75
C GLU A 268 -3.28 -1.18 -6.99
N MET A 269 -3.51 -0.56 -8.17
CA MET A 269 -3.16 -1.12 -9.47
C MET A 269 -1.72 -0.76 -9.84
N THR A 270 -0.92 -1.78 -10.21
CA THR A 270 0.46 -1.57 -10.69
C THR A 270 0.56 -1.49 -12.21
N SER A 271 -0.57 -1.54 -12.90
CA SER A 271 -0.65 -1.63 -14.36
C SER A 271 -0.14 -0.37 -15.07
N LEU A 272 -0.47 0.83 -14.56
CA LEU A 272 0.00 2.08 -15.13
C LEU A 272 1.54 2.11 -15.17
N GLY A 273 2.18 1.83 -14.04
CA GLY A 273 3.64 1.71 -13.97
C GLY A 273 4.22 0.56 -14.80
N GLY A 274 3.50 -0.55 -14.93
CA GLY A 274 3.90 -1.69 -15.78
C GLY A 274 3.94 -1.33 -17.25
N ILE A 275 2.93 -0.64 -17.75
CA ILE A 275 2.81 -0.20 -19.14
C ILE A 275 3.86 0.88 -19.44
N GLY A 276 4.08 1.82 -18.52
CA GLY A 276 5.12 2.84 -18.68
C GLY A 276 6.53 2.22 -18.81
N ARG A 277 6.83 1.20 -18.00
CA ARG A 277 8.09 0.44 -18.14
C ARG A 277 8.18 -0.26 -19.48
N MET A 278 7.14 -0.96 -19.92
CA MET A 278 7.11 -1.64 -21.22
C MET A 278 7.32 -0.66 -22.39
N MET A 279 6.76 0.55 -22.33
CA MET A 279 7.01 1.60 -23.32
C MET A 279 8.47 2.07 -23.27
N SER A 280 9.03 2.29 -22.09
CA SER A 280 10.45 2.67 -21.94
C SER A 280 11.38 1.61 -22.51
N ASP A 281 11.12 0.33 -22.23
CA ASP A 281 11.91 -0.80 -22.74
C ASP A 281 11.87 -0.87 -24.29
N ARG A 282 10.69 -0.66 -24.89
CA ARG A 282 10.54 -0.62 -26.37
C ARG A 282 11.31 0.52 -27.03
N LEU A 283 11.48 1.63 -26.32
CA LEU A 283 12.23 2.79 -26.80
C LEU A 283 13.72 2.69 -26.48
N GLY A 284 14.18 1.60 -25.83
CA GLY A 284 15.57 1.45 -25.41
C GLY A 284 16.01 2.46 -24.34
N ILE A 285 15.05 3.02 -23.59
CA ILE A 285 15.28 4.06 -22.60
C ILE A 285 15.68 3.38 -21.29
N SER A 286 16.82 3.78 -20.71
CA SER A 286 17.20 3.36 -19.34
C SER A 286 16.14 3.81 -18.35
N GLN A 287 15.62 2.89 -17.57
CA GLN A 287 14.42 3.08 -16.75
C GLN A 287 14.64 4.13 -15.63
N SER A 288 14.21 5.35 -15.84
CA SER A 288 13.72 6.18 -14.75
C SER A 288 12.35 5.63 -14.32
N LYS A 289 12.24 5.17 -13.08
CA LYS A 289 10.99 4.55 -12.56
C LYS A 289 9.91 5.59 -12.25
N ILE A 290 10.21 6.87 -12.38
CA ILE A 290 9.35 7.98 -11.95
C ILE A 290 8.89 8.74 -13.18
N GLY A 291 7.57 8.83 -13.32
CA GLY A 291 6.90 9.70 -14.28
C GLY A 291 7.05 9.36 -15.77
N PHE A 292 7.91 8.42 -16.13
CA PHE A 292 8.12 8.00 -17.53
C PHE A 292 8.40 9.17 -18.49
N ALA A 293 9.10 10.22 -18.01
CA ALA A 293 9.27 11.48 -18.72
C ALA A 293 9.84 11.31 -20.13
N GLN A 294 10.91 10.53 -20.26
CA GLN A 294 11.54 10.28 -21.57
C GLN A 294 10.64 9.45 -22.49
N ALA A 295 9.89 8.47 -21.93
CA ALA A 295 8.94 7.69 -22.71
C ALA A 295 7.82 8.59 -23.27
N ILE A 296 7.30 9.53 -22.48
CA ILE A 296 6.31 10.51 -22.92
C ILE A 296 6.91 11.44 -24.00
N ALA A 297 8.14 11.92 -23.78
CA ALA A 297 8.80 12.85 -24.71
C ALA A 297 9.09 12.21 -26.08
N GLN A 298 9.46 10.91 -26.12
CA GLN A 298 9.95 10.24 -27.33
C GLN A 298 8.90 9.35 -27.99
N THR A 299 7.78 9.02 -27.34
CA THR A 299 6.79 8.12 -27.91
C THR A 299 6.14 8.71 -29.15
N GLU A 300 5.89 7.85 -30.13
CA GLU A 300 5.11 8.21 -31.32
C GLU A 300 3.61 8.05 -31.03
N PRO A 301 2.75 8.85 -31.66
CA PRO A 301 1.29 8.79 -31.48
C PRO A 301 0.69 7.39 -31.64
N LYS A 302 1.17 6.61 -32.60
CA LYS A 302 0.67 5.23 -32.87
C LYS A 302 0.77 4.26 -31.68
N HIS A 303 1.67 4.53 -30.70
CA HIS A 303 1.88 3.67 -29.54
C HIS A 303 1.01 4.06 -28.35
N VAL A 304 0.48 5.28 -28.36
CA VAL A 304 -0.25 5.86 -27.20
C VAL A 304 -1.60 5.16 -27.01
N TYR A 305 -2.36 4.94 -28.10
CA TYR A 305 -3.65 4.24 -28.04
C TYR A 305 -3.51 2.82 -27.50
N ALA A 306 -2.53 2.07 -27.97
CA ALA A 306 -2.30 0.69 -27.53
C ALA A 306 -1.94 0.63 -26.04
N ALA A 307 -1.18 1.60 -25.54
CA ALA A 307 -0.88 1.73 -24.11
C ALA A 307 -2.13 2.01 -23.29
N GLY A 308 -2.99 2.95 -23.73
CA GLY A 308 -4.27 3.26 -23.11
C GLY A 308 -5.22 2.07 -23.09
N LEU A 309 -5.35 1.37 -24.22
CA LEU A 309 -6.14 0.13 -24.31
C LEU A 309 -5.62 -0.95 -23.35
N GLY A 310 -4.30 -1.12 -23.27
CA GLY A 310 -3.66 -2.05 -22.34
C GLY A 310 -3.98 -1.71 -20.86
N TYR A 311 -3.99 -0.44 -20.52
CA TYR A 311 -4.36 0.03 -19.19
C TYR A 311 -5.84 -0.26 -18.88
N LEU A 312 -6.75 0.10 -19.78
CA LEU A 312 -8.18 -0.19 -19.62
C LEU A 312 -8.48 -1.69 -19.52
N ASN A 313 -7.81 -2.51 -20.32
CA ASN A 313 -7.95 -3.95 -20.21
C ASN A 313 -7.46 -4.48 -18.86
N SER A 314 -6.45 -3.86 -18.25
CA SER A 314 -6.03 -4.24 -16.91
C SER A 314 -7.05 -3.88 -15.83
N LEU A 315 -7.73 -2.74 -15.95
CA LEU A 315 -8.84 -2.36 -15.06
C LEU A 315 -10.03 -3.30 -15.22
N ARG A 316 -10.39 -3.66 -16.45
CA ARG A 316 -11.50 -4.59 -16.75
C ARG A 316 -11.27 -6.00 -16.22
N LYS A 317 -10.03 -6.48 -16.13
CA LYS A 317 -9.71 -7.80 -15.55
C LYS A 317 -10.00 -7.89 -14.05
N GLU A 318 -10.14 -6.77 -13.38
CA GLU A 318 -10.44 -6.75 -11.95
C GLU A 318 -11.93 -7.00 -11.65
N THR A 319 -12.81 -6.93 -12.68
CA THR A 319 -14.24 -7.10 -12.49
C THR A 319 -14.91 -7.69 -13.74
N ASP A 320 -15.91 -8.54 -13.53
CA ASP A 320 -16.77 -9.09 -14.58
C ASP A 320 -18.02 -8.21 -14.85
N SER A 321 -18.18 -7.13 -14.05
CA SER A 321 -19.33 -6.22 -14.14
C SER A 321 -18.97 -4.95 -14.91
N TRP A 322 -20.01 -4.31 -15.51
CA TRP A 322 -19.87 -2.99 -16.13
C TRP A 322 -19.99 -1.90 -15.07
N PHE A 323 -19.04 -0.96 -15.10
CA PHE A 323 -19.06 0.25 -14.29
C PHE A 323 -18.79 1.45 -15.19
N ASP A 324 -19.40 2.59 -14.88
CA ASP A 324 -19.11 3.84 -15.58
C ASP A 324 -17.73 4.35 -15.19
N HIS A 325 -17.33 4.12 -13.94
CA HIS A 325 -16.04 4.49 -13.42
C HIS A 325 -15.31 3.33 -12.71
N CYS A 326 -14.00 3.28 -12.89
CA CYS A 326 -13.11 2.34 -12.23
C CYS A 326 -11.96 3.12 -11.54
N ILE A 327 -11.90 3.01 -10.22
CA ILE A 327 -10.89 3.70 -9.41
C ILE A 327 -9.59 2.89 -9.38
N ASP A 328 -8.51 3.48 -9.90
CA ASP A 328 -7.13 3.07 -9.64
C ASP A 328 -6.57 3.95 -8.50
N LYS A 329 -6.52 3.38 -7.31
CA LYS A 329 -6.05 4.07 -6.12
C LYS A 329 -4.65 3.57 -5.77
N LEU A 330 -3.63 4.15 -6.36
CA LEU A 330 -2.24 3.94 -5.99
C LEU A 330 -1.60 5.31 -5.69
N PRO A 331 -1.16 5.57 -4.44
CA PRO A 331 -0.52 6.82 -4.07
C PRO A 331 0.61 7.23 -5.02
N ASP A 332 1.47 6.29 -5.40
CA ASP A 332 2.62 6.50 -6.28
C ASP A 332 2.24 6.88 -7.73
N ASN A 333 0.98 6.69 -8.15
CA ASN A 333 0.49 7.21 -9.42
C ASN A 333 0.57 8.75 -9.48
N SER A 334 0.74 9.43 -8.34
CA SER A 334 1.02 10.87 -8.26
C SER A 334 2.22 11.28 -9.12
N PHE A 335 3.22 10.41 -9.30
CA PHE A 335 4.37 10.69 -10.16
C PHE A 335 4.12 10.35 -11.65
N ALA A 336 3.09 9.57 -11.95
CA ALA A 336 2.79 9.07 -13.30
C ALA A 336 1.59 9.77 -13.97
N LEU A 337 1.08 10.88 -13.42
CA LEU A 337 -0.12 11.54 -13.94
C LEU A 337 0.04 12.05 -15.38
N GLY A 338 1.22 12.54 -15.75
CA GLY A 338 1.50 12.91 -17.14
C GLY A 338 1.45 11.72 -18.10
N PHE A 339 1.90 10.53 -17.64
CA PHE A 339 1.79 9.32 -18.44
C PHE A 339 0.32 8.88 -18.60
N ALA A 340 -0.45 8.93 -17.51
CA ALA A 340 -1.89 8.67 -17.57
C ALA A 340 -2.60 9.65 -18.52
N ALA A 341 -2.31 10.95 -18.43
CA ALA A 341 -2.88 11.98 -19.29
C ALA A 341 -2.54 11.77 -20.77
N ALA A 342 -1.37 11.21 -21.09
CA ALA A 342 -1.01 10.88 -22.46
C ALA A 342 -1.81 9.69 -23.01
N ILE A 343 -1.98 8.62 -22.22
CA ILE A 343 -2.56 7.35 -22.70
C ILE A 343 -4.08 7.24 -22.51
N VAL A 344 -4.65 7.92 -21.49
CA VAL A 344 -6.08 8.02 -21.19
C VAL A 344 -6.44 9.46 -20.82
N PRO A 345 -6.46 10.37 -21.80
CA PRO A 345 -6.53 11.82 -21.56
C PRO A 345 -7.80 12.29 -20.86
N ASN A 346 -8.89 11.51 -20.91
CA ASN A 346 -10.16 11.82 -20.27
C ASN A 346 -10.30 11.20 -18.87
N ALA A 347 -9.26 10.52 -18.35
CA ALA A 347 -9.27 9.99 -16.99
C ALA A 347 -9.42 11.13 -15.98
N LYS A 348 -10.26 10.94 -14.97
CA LYS A 348 -10.39 11.88 -13.86
C LYS A 348 -9.28 11.67 -12.85
N VAL A 349 -8.79 12.76 -12.26
CA VAL A 349 -7.77 12.71 -11.21
C VAL A 349 -8.35 13.34 -9.94
N ILE A 350 -8.37 12.58 -8.86
CA ILE A 350 -8.76 13.04 -7.53
C ILE A 350 -7.52 12.98 -6.63
N HIS A 351 -7.10 14.13 -6.15
CA HIS A 351 -5.93 14.30 -5.31
C HIS A 351 -6.34 14.58 -3.86
N ILE A 352 -6.05 13.64 -2.96
CA ILE A 352 -6.33 13.83 -1.53
C ILE A 352 -5.07 14.26 -0.77
N MET A 353 -5.19 15.41 -0.12
CA MET A 353 -4.17 16.01 0.75
C MET A 353 -4.52 15.77 2.22
N ARG A 354 -3.56 15.88 3.10
CA ARG A 354 -3.72 15.81 4.55
C ARG A 354 -2.63 16.65 5.22
N HIS A 355 -2.87 17.02 6.49
CA HIS A 355 -1.86 17.73 7.28
C HIS A 355 -0.49 17.07 7.17
N PRO A 356 0.58 17.79 6.74
CA PRO A 356 1.88 17.18 6.42
C PRO A 356 2.47 16.37 7.55
N LEU A 357 2.45 16.90 8.79
CA LEU A 357 3.00 16.19 9.94
C LEU A 357 2.21 14.92 10.30
N ASP A 358 0.89 14.90 10.11
CA ASP A 358 0.09 13.68 10.32
C ASP A 358 0.43 12.59 9.29
N VAL A 359 0.69 12.99 8.04
CA VAL A 359 1.14 12.08 6.99
C VAL A 359 2.51 11.51 7.36
N MET A 360 3.48 12.36 7.68
CA MET A 360 4.84 11.95 8.01
C MET A 360 4.89 11.06 9.24
N LEU A 361 4.17 11.43 10.32
CA LEU A 361 4.02 10.62 11.52
C LEU A 361 3.41 9.24 11.18
N SER A 362 2.34 9.23 10.40
CA SER A 362 1.64 7.98 10.03
C SER A 362 2.50 7.09 9.14
N ILE A 363 3.34 7.65 8.27
CA ILE A 363 4.34 6.91 7.49
C ILE A 363 5.40 6.32 8.42
N TYR A 364 5.95 7.11 9.31
CA TYR A 364 7.02 6.70 10.22
C TYR A 364 6.59 5.62 11.21
N PHE A 365 5.30 5.58 11.58
CA PHE A 365 4.67 4.53 12.41
C PHE A 365 4.38 3.23 11.65
N GLN A 366 4.59 3.19 10.33
CA GLN A 366 4.21 2.05 9.52
C GLN A 366 5.42 1.25 9.05
N ARG A 367 5.44 -0.05 9.40
CA ARG A 367 6.41 -1.00 8.83
C ARG A 367 6.00 -1.36 7.41
N PHE A 368 6.41 -0.54 6.46
CA PHE A 368 6.17 -0.81 5.05
C PHE A 368 7.07 -1.91 4.49
N THR A 369 6.60 -2.58 3.44
CA THR A 369 7.42 -3.51 2.64
C THR A 369 7.80 -2.95 1.28
N THR A 370 7.09 -1.93 0.81
CA THR A 370 7.24 -1.33 -0.53
C THR A 370 7.67 0.13 -0.48
N VAL A 371 7.29 0.88 0.56
CA VAL A 371 7.63 2.30 0.73
C VAL A 371 9.02 2.40 1.35
N GLN A 372 10.05 2.55 0.49
CA GLN A 372 11.46 2.48 0.90
C GLN A 372 11.97 3.73 1.62
N TYR A 373 11.31 4.87 1.45
CA TYR A 373 11.67 6.14 2.10
C TYR A 373 11.08 6.27 3.52
N GLY A 374 10.18 5.38 3.93
CA GLY A 374 9.35 5.54 5.14
C GLY A 374 10.06 5.38 6.47
N PHE A 375 11.36 5.03 6.49
CA PHE A 375 12.09 4.61 7.69
C PHE A 375 13.11 5.64 8.20
N ASP A 376 13.35 6.71 7.45
CA ASP A 376 14.26 7.79 7.81
C ASP A 376 13.55 9.14 7.63
N PRO A 377 13.52 10.01 8.66
CA PRO A 377 12.91 11.34 8.56
C PRO A 377 13.42 12.16 7.37
N LYS A 378 14.72 12.09 7.05
CA LYS A 378 15.31 12.81 5.91
C LYS A 378 14.79 12.28 4.58
N HIS A 379 14.59 10.97 4.47
CA HIS A 379 14.04 10.34 3.28
C HIS A 379 12.56 10.66 3.09
N ILE A 380 11.77 10.66 4.17
CA ILE A 380 10.37 11.07 4.15
C ILE A 380 10.25 12.54 3.68
N LEU A 381 11.10 13.44 4.21
CA LEU A 381 11.14 14.84 3.82
C LEU A 381 11.56 15.03 2.36
N SER A 382 12.56 14.30 1.90
CA SER A 382 13.01 14.35 0.50
C SER A 382 11.91 13.89 -0.46
N HIS A 383 11.25 12.76 -0.13
CA HIS A 383 10.12 12.27 -0.93
C HIS A 383 8.94 13.24 -0.90
N TRP A 384 8.64 13.85 0.24
CA TRP A 384 7.63 14.92 0.34
C TRP A 384 7.94 16.08 -0.60
N SER A 385 9.19 16.55 -0.62
CA SER A 385 9.61 17.63 -1.52
C SER A 385 9.45 17.24 -3.01
N SER A 386 9.89 16.03 -3.37
CA SER A 386 9.70 15.48 -4.73
C SER A 386 8.23 15.41 -5.13
N TYR A 387 7.39 14.91 -4.21
CA TYR A 387 5.94 14.82 -4.40
C TYR A 387 5.31 16.20 -4.59
N GLN A 388 5.63 17.18 -3.76
CA GLN A 388 5.11 18.54 -3.88
C GLN A 388 5.49 19.19 -5.22
N ARG A 389 6.74 19.00 -5.66
CA ARG A 389 7.22 19.48 -6.98
C ARG A 389 6.42 18.82 -8.12
N ALA A 390 6.25 17.51 -8.08
CA ALA A 390 5.47 16.78 -9.09
C ALA A 390 4.03 17.27 -9.12
N MET A 391 3.35 17.41 -7.98
CA MET A 391 1.97 17.88 -7.93
C MET A 391 1.81 19.33 -8.37
N ALA A 392 2.79 20.21 -8.05
CA ALA A 392 2.81 21.57 -8.55
C ALA A 392 2.99 21.62 -10.09
N HIS A 393 3.78 20.72 -10.64
CA HIS A 393 3.93 20.57 -12.09
C HIS A 393 2.62 20.11 -12.75
N TRP A 394 1.96 19.10 -12.18
CA TRP A 394 0.70 18.58 -12.74
C TRP A 394 -0.43 19.59 -12.73
N ARG A 395 -0.54 20.45 -11.73
CA ARG A 395 -1.52 21.56 -11.71
C ARG A 395 -1.39 22.51 -12.91
N ARG A 396 -0.18 22.64 -13.46
CA ARG A 396 0.09 23.53 -14.60
C ARG A 396 0.01 22.83 -15.96
N THR A 397 0.26 21.52 -16.00
CA THR A 397 0.51 20.81 -17.27
C THR A 397 -0.57 19.84 -17.66
N LEU A 398 -1.33 19.29 -16.70
CA LEU A 398 -2.42 18.36 -17.05
C LEU A 398 -3.49 19.06 -17.90
N PRO A 399 -4.09 18.34 -18.87
CA PRO A 399 -5.11 18.90 -19.76
C PRO A 399 -6.42 19.21 -19.04
N HIS A 400 -6.69 18.56 -17.93
CA HIS A 400 -7.88 18.74 -17.10
C HIS A 400 -7.50 19.08 -15.66
N GLU A 401 -8.38 19.83 -15.00
CA GLU A 401 -8.22 20.17 -13.60
C GLU A 401 -8.32 18.91 -12.72
N MET A 402 -7.43 18.82 -11.72
CA MET A 402 -7.53 17.81 -10.66
C MET A 402 -8.57 18.24 -9.63
N ILE A 403 -9.39 17.29 -9.18
CA ILE A 403 -10.25 17.50 -8.02
C ILE A 403 -9.39 17.35 -6.77
N GLU A 404 -9.09 18.44 -6.09
CA GLU A 404 -8.23 18.42 -4.90
C GLU A 404 -9.09 18.46 -3.62
N LEU A 405 -8.80 17.55 -2.69
CA LEU A 405 -9.53 17.39 -1.44
C LEU A 405 -8.57 17.35 -0.26
N ARG A 406 -9.06 17.75 0.92
CA ARG A 406 -8.38 17.47 2.19
C ARG A 406 -9.07 16.35 2.94
N TYR A 407 -8.26 15.46 3.52
CA TYR A 407 -8.73 14.38 4.41
C TYR A 407 -9.61 14.91 5.54
N GLU A 408 -9.21 16.04 6.13
CA GLU A 408 -9.91 16.66 7.26
C GLU A 408 -11.34 17.09 6.87
N ASN A 409 -11.54 17.59 5.64
CA ASN A 409 -12.87 17.94 5.14
C ASN A 409 -13.68 16.69 4.76
N LEU A 410 -13.04 15.68 4.17
CA LEU A 410 -13.70 14.40 3.86
C LEU A 410 -14.29 13.74 5.11
N VAL A 411 -13.53 13.70 6.23
CA VAL A 411 -14.01 13.07 7.47
C VAL A 411 -14.91 13.97 8.30
N GLN A 412 -14.94 15.27 8.03
CA GLN A 412 -15.83 16.23 8.70
C GLN A 412 -17.27 16.07 8.19
N ASP A 413 -17.45 15.99 6.89
CA ASP A 413 -18.73 15.72 6.25
C ASP A 413 -18.56 14.76 5.07
N THR A 414 -18.61 13.47 5.40
CA THR A 414 -18.42 12.40 4.41
C THR A 414 -19.57 12.38 3.39
N THR A 415 -20.80 12.68 3.82
CA THR A 415 -21.98 12.67 2.95
C THR A 415 -21.92 13.77 1.90
N PHE A 416 -21.61 14.99 2.32
CA PHE A 416 -21.40 16.11 1.40
C PHE A 416 -20.27 15.82 0.41
N ALA A 417 -19.12 15.33 0.93
CA ALA A 417 -17.98 14.99 0.09
C ALA A 417 -18.33 13.93 -0.96
N GLN A 418 -19.05 12.89 -0.57
CA GLN A 418 -19.52 11.81 -1.44
C GLN A 418 -20.43 12.34 -2.55
N THR A 419 -21.46 13.07 -2.18
CA THR A 419 -22.43 13.68 -3.10
C THR A 419 -21.76 14.60 -4.10
N TYR A 420 -20.88 15.49 -3.62
CA TYR A 420 -20.11 16.40 -4.45
C TYR A 420 -19.22 15.65 -5.47
N LEU A 421 -18.54 14.60 -5.03
CA LEU A 421 -17.64 13.83 -5.88
C LEU A 421 -18.39 13.01 -6.94
N TRP A 422 -19.54 12.43 -6.59
CA TRP A 422 -20.38 11.72 -7.56
C TRP A 422 -20.87 12.68 -8.65
N ASP A 423 -21.33 13.88 -8.28
CA ASP A 423 -21.70 14.92 -9.24
C ASP A 423 -20.55 15.29 -10.17
N ARG A 424 -19.32 15.50 -9.62
CA ARG A 424 -18.13 15.79 -10.41
C ARG A 424 -17.69 14.65 -11.34
N LEU A 425 -18.11 13.43 -11.07
CA LEU A 425 -17.95 12.26 -11.93
C LEU A 425 -19.09 12.12 -12.95
N GLY A 426 -20.12 12.96 -12.89
CA GLY A 426 -21.28 12.92 -13.77
C GLY A 426 -22.32 11.86 -13.38
N LEU A 427 -22.31 11.45 -12.11
CA LEU A 427 -23.24 10.45 -11.58
C LEU A 427 -24.40 11.11 -10.85
N THR A 428 -25.61 10.57 -11.05
CA THR A 428 -26.82 11.07 -10.39
C THR A 428 -26.90 10.57 -8.94
N GLN A 429 -27.39 11.44 -8.04
CA GLN A 429 -27.52 11.12 -6.60
C GLN A 429 -28.64 10.13 -6.27
N GLN A 430 -29.61 9.93 -7.20
CA GLN A 430 -30.70 8.98 -6.99
C GLN A 430 -30.21 7.55 -7.24
N VAL A 431 -29.81 6.90 -6.17
CA VAL A 431 -29.57 5.46 -6.16
C VAL A 431 -30.77 4.80 -5.51
N ASP A 432 -31.76 4.44 -6.32
CA ASP A 432 -32.80 3.51 -5.89
C ASP A 432 -32.14 2.16 -5.59
N HIS A 433 -31.98 1.83 -4.32
CA HIS A 433 -31.38 0.61 -3.80
C HIS A 433 -29.86 0.50 -4.01
N VAL A 434 -29.09 0.91 -3.01
CA VAL A 434 -27.71 0.45 -2.85
C VAL A 434 -27.78 -1.04 -2.48
N PRO A 435 -27.34 -1.98 -3.34
CA PRO A 435 -27.11 -3.34 -2.88
C PRO A 435 -26.12 -3.27 -1.72
N ALA A 436 -26.44 -3.87 -0.59
CA ALA A 436 -25.57 -3.94 0.55
C ALA A 436 -24.16 -4.30 0.07
N ALA A 437 -23.22 -3.40 0.32
CA ALA A 437 -21.80 -3.44 0.03
C ALA A 437 -21.40 -4.60 -0.89
N THR A 438 -21.29 -4.33 -2.18
CA THR A 438 -20.54 -5.21 -3.09
C THR A 438 -19.26 -5.56 -2.35
N GLU A 439 -18.94 -6.83 -2.18
CA GLU A 439 -17.80 -7.29 -1.39
C GLU A 439 -16.59 -6.42 -1.70
N ILE A 440 -16.21 -5.54 -0.77
CA ILE A 440 -15.06 -4.66 -0.94
C ILE A 440 -13.89 -5.60 -1.20
N LYS A 441 -13.48 -5.70 -2.47
CA LYS A 441 -12.38 -6.58 -2.87
C LYS A 441 -11.19 -6.29 -1.96
N GLN A 442 -10.59 -7.34 -1.47
CA GLN A 442 -9.53 -7.41 -0.48
C GLN A 442 -8.46 -6.35 -0.70
N GLN A 443 -8.55 -5.26 0.03
CA GLN A 443 -7.55 -4.20 -0.03
C GLN A 443 -6.30 -4.64 0.73
N ARG A 444 -5.17 -4.79 0.01
CA ARG A 444 -3.84 -5.05 0.60
C ARG A 444 -3.13 -3.76 0.99
N THR A 445 -3.84 -2.80 1.58
CA THR A 445 -3.25 -1.54 2.01
C THR A 445 -2.92 -1.54 3.50
N ALA A 446 -1.94 -0.75 3.91
CA ALA A 446 -1.62 -0.54 5.31
C ALA A 446 -2.80 0.06 6.11
N SER A 447 -3.76 0.69 5.42
CA SER A 447 -4.94 1.36 5.99
C SER A 447 -6.19 0.48 6.09
N ARG A 448 -6.16 -0.77 5.62
CA ARG A 448 -7.35 -1.64 5.51
C ARG A 448 -8.13 -1.85 6.82
N TYR A 449 -7.44 -1.90 7.95
CA TYR A 449 -8.08 -2.00 9.26
C TYR A 449 -8.86 -0.73 9.61
N GLN A 450 -8.26 0.43 9.33
CA GLN A 450 -8.83 1.74 9.67
C GLN A 450 -10.11 2.04 8.87
N VAL A 451 -10.17 1.63 7.60
CA VAL A 451 -11.33 1.88 6.71
C VAL A 451 -12.55 1.03 7.08
N LYS A 452 -12.35 -0.14 7.71
CA LYS A 452 -13.45 -1.00 8.19
C LYS A 452 -14.03 -0.58 9.55
N GLN A 453 -13.52 0.48 10.16
CA GLN A 453 -14.09 1.12 11.35
C GLN A 453 -14.94 2.32 10.95
N PRO A 454 -15.93 2.71 11.77
CA PRO A 454 -16.64 3.98 11.54
C PRO A 454 -15.65 5.13 11.36
N VAL A 455 -15.95 6.06 10.46
CA VAL A 455 -15.08 7.23 10.22
C VAL A 455 -14.83 7.95 11.54
N TYR A 456 -13.57 7.97 12.00
CA TYR A 456 -13.22 8.57 13.29
C TYR A 456 -12.27 9.75 13.10
N GLN A 457 -12.51 10.79 13.90
CA GLN A 457 -11.75 12.04 13.81
C GLN A 457 -10.45 12.02 14.63
N SER A 458 -10.19 10.97 15.42
CA SER A 458 -9.05 10.89 16.34
C SER A 458 -7.66 10.86 15.66
N SER A 459 -7.64 10.73 14.34
CA SER A 459 -6.42 10.80 13.52
C SER A 459 -6.08 12.22 13.06
N LYS A 460 -6.99 13.21 13.25
CA LYS A 460 -6.68 14.62 13.00
C LYS A 460 -5.71 15.11 14.06
N GLU A 461 -4.71 15.85 13.63
CA GLU A 461 -3.71 16.49 14.50
C GLU A 461 -3.01 15.52 15.49
N LYS A 462 -2.92 14.24 15.13
CA LYS A 462 -2.22 13.25 15.96
C LYS A 462 -0.77 13.65 16.24
N PHE A 463 -0.15 14.36 15.30
CA PHE A 463 1.23 14.86 15.42
C PHE A 463 1.46 15.71 16.66
N ARG A 464 0.45 16.44 17.17
CA ARG A 464 0.57 17.29 18.38
C ARG A 464 0.99 16.51 19.62
N ARG A 465 0.67 15.20 19.67
CA ARG A 465 1.10 14.28 20.75
C ARG A 465 2.58 13.94 20.67
N TYR A 466 3.22 14.18 19.53
CA TYR A 466 4.62 13.88 19.21
C TYR A 466 5.39 15.12 18.75
N GLU A 467 4.88 16.33 18.98
CA GLU A 467 5.46 17.56 18.43
C GLU A 467 6.93 17.73 18.78
N THR A 468 7.29 17.47 20.05
CA THR A 468 8.68 17.51 20.51
C THR A 468 9.56 16.49 19.76
N GLN A 469 9.09 15.27 19.61
CA GLN A 469 9.83 14.18 18.95
C GLN A 469 9.92 14.39 17.44
N MET A 470 8.95 15.09 16.85
CA MET A 470 8.92 15.41 15.42
C MET A 470 9.76 16.64 15.04
N SER A 471 10.60 17.16 15.93
CA SER A 471 11.44 18.34 15.68
C SER A 471 12.27 18.26 14.38
N ALA A 472 12.76 17.07 14.01
CA ALA A 472 13.47 16.85 12.75
C ALA A 472 12.58 17.09 11.51
N PHE A 473 11.32 16.65 11.55
CA PHE A 473 10.35 16.89 10.49
C PHE A 473 9.97 18.37 10.41
N ILE A 474 9.65 18.98 11.55
CA ILE A 474 9.26 20.38 11.62
C ILE A 474 10.39 21.27 11.08
N LYS A 475 11.63 21.06 11.54
CA LYS A 475 12.81 21.79 11.05
C LYS A 475 13.06 21.55 9.56
N GLY A 476 12.92 20.31 9.11
CA GLY A 476 13.13 19.94 7.71
C GLY A 476 12.10 20.53 6.75
N MET A 477 10.91 20.89 7.25
CA MET A 477 9.88 21.60 6.50
C MET A 477 9.99 23.15 6.59
N GLY A 478 10.98 23.68 7.29
CA GLY A 478 11.16 25.14 7.44
C GLY A 478 10.48 25.74 8.68
N GLY A 479 10.04 24.92 9.62
CA GLY A 479 9.37 25.34 10.86
C GLY A 479 7.84 25.26 10.79
N MET A 480 7.19 25.51 11.92
CA MET A 480 5.72 25.42 12.03
C MET A 480 5.01 26.44 11.12
N GLU A 481 5.54 27.66 11.00
CA GLU A 481 4.97 28.68 10.12
C GLU A 481 4.90 28.22 8.64
N ALA A 482 5.96 27.59 8.13
CA ALA A 482 5.97 27.05 6.78
C ALA A 482 4.98 25.91 6.61
N ILE A 483 4.79 25.08 7.65
CA ILE A 483 3.81 23.99 7.64
C ILE A 483 2.38 24.53 7.63
N GLU A 484 2.10 25.55 8.45
CA GLU A 484 0.79 26.21 8.49
C GLU A 484 0.46 26.91 7.16
N ALA A 485 1.46 27.54 6.52
CA ALA A 485 1.31 28.10 5.18
C ALA A 485 0.96 27.02 4.14
N GLU A 486 1.61 25.83 4.19
CA GLU A 486 1.25 24.72 3.30
C GLU A 486 -0.17 24.20 3.59
N VAL A 487 -0.56 24.10 4.86
CA VAL A 487 -1.94 23.71 5.23
C VAL A 487 -2.96 24.71 4.69
N ALA A 488 -2.71 26.01 4.85
CA ALA A 488 -3.57 27.07 4.31
C ALA A 488 -3.66 26.99 2.78
N ALA A 489 -2.53 26.73 2.11
CA ALA A 489 -2.52 26.52 0.67
C ALA A 489 -3.31 25.28 0.23
N GLN A 490 -3.26 24.19 0.99
CA GLN A 490 -4.11 22.99 0.75
C GLN A 490 -5.60 23.33 0.93
N GLU A 491 -5.94 24.10 1.96
CA GLU A 491 -7.32 24.54 2.20
C GLU A 491 -7.85 25.42 1.06
N ALA A 492 -7.04 26.34 0.59
CA ALA A 492 -7.42 27.20 -0.53
C ALA A 492 -7.70 26.41 -1.83
N ARG A 493 -7.01 25.28 -2.02
CA ARG A 493 -7.21 24.38 -3.16
C ARG A 493 -8.32 23.34 -2.95
N CYS A 494 -8.84 23.21 -1.73
CA CYS A 494 -9.82 22.15 -1.42
C CYS A 494 -11.16 22.42 -2.11
N ALA A 495 -11.53 21.56 -3.05
CA ALA A 495 -12.75 21.70 -3.84
C ALA A 495 -14.03 21.62 -2.97
N LEU A 496 -14.04 20.82 -1.91
CA LEU A 496 -15.18 20.73 -0.98
C LEU A 496 -15.41 22.05 -0.24
N ARG A 497 -14.35 22.72 0.19
CA ARG A 497 -14.46 24.03 0.85
C ARG A 497 -14.94 25.11 -0.11
N GLN A 498 -14.46 25.07 -1.37
CA GLN A 498 -14.91 26.01 -2.39
C GLN A 498 -16.39 25.81 -2.72
N ALA A 499 -16.85 24.56 -2.81
CA ALA A 499 -18.26 24.24 -3.06
C ALA A 499 -19.16 24.68 -1.89
N ALA A 500 -18.80 24.38 -0.64
CA ALA A 500 -19.56 24.81 0.54
C ALA A 500 -19.71 26.34 0.62
N ALA A 501 -18.65 27.08 0.30
CA ALA A 501 -18.70 28.54 0.25
C ALA A 501 -19.65 29.11 -0.84
N GLN A 502 -19.92 28.34 -1.90
CA GLN A 502 -20.86 28.73 -2.97
C GLN A 502 -22.31 28.40 -2.63
N THR A 503 -22.56 27.40 -1.79
CA THR A 503 -23.93 27.02 -1.36
C THR A 503 -24.44 27.81 -0.15
N GLY A 504 -23.59 28.58 0.51
CA GLY A 504 -23.95 29.43 1.66
C GLY A 504 -24.08 28.69 2.98
N ASP A 505 -23.56 27.47 3.08
CA ASP A 505 -23.52 26.65 4.30
C ASP A 505 -22.18 26.83 5.08
#